data_fd4840549224ed3f89f1b945fb9ef104
#
_entry.id   fd4840549224ed3f89f1b945fb9ef104
#
_cell.length_a   1.000
_cell.length_b   1.000
_cell.length_c   1.000
_cell.angle_alpha   90.00
_cell.angle_beta   90.00
_cell.angle_gamma   90.00
#
_symmetry.space_group_name_H-M   'P 1'
#
loop_
_entity.id
_entity.type
_entity.pdbx_description
1 polymer ?
#
loop_
_entity_poly.entity_id
_entity_poly.type
_entity_poly.pdbx_seq_one_letter_code
_entity_poly.pdbx_strand_id
1 'polypeptide(L)'
;MSLNTLEEIAAYIVSEGKGILAADESNPTCGKRFDSIGVESTENNRRDYREMLFRSKGMKGNIGGVILFDETIRQNAKDGTPLINIIEDQGALPGIKVDKGLQPIGDSEETVTVGLEGLDERLKEYAAMGAKFTKWRAVIKIGDGMPSQECIDANMKALADYAKLVQDNGMVPMVEPEVLMDGGHSIDDCYEATERSLQS
;
A
#
# COMPACT_ATOMS: atom_id res chain seq x y z
N MET A 1 -0.41 -1.09 -24.22
CA MET A 1 -1.76 -0.56 -24.01
C MET A 1 -1.62 0.80 -23.36
N SER A 2 -2.21 1.84 -23.92
CA SER A 2 -2.18 3.18 -23.31
C SER A 2 -3.39 3.28 -22.36
N LEU A 3 -3.15 3.31 -21.06
CA LEU A 3 -4.18 3.55 -20.03
C LEU A 3 -4.17 5.06 -19.77
N ASN A 4 -5.26 5.75 -20.13
CA ASN A 4 -5.31 7.21 -20.15
C ASN A 4 -6.22 7.81 -19.08
N THR A 5 -7.05 7.01 -18.44
CA THR A 5 -7.96 7.45 -17.37
C THR A 5 -7.73 6.66 -16.08
N LEU A 6 -8.15 7.23 -14.95
CA LEU A 6 -8.07 6.55 -13.65
C LEU A 6 -8.92 5.28 -13.62
N GLU A 7 -10.07 5.30 -14.28
CA GLU A 7 -10.97 4.14 -14.38
C GLU A 7 -10.33 3.00 -15.17
N GLU A 8 -9.63 3.30 -16.27
CA GLU A 8 -8.90 2.29 -17.06
C GLU A 8 -7.76 1.66 -16.23
N ILE A 9 -7.03 2.47 -15.47
CA ILE A 9 -5.96 2.00 -14.58
C ILE A 9 -6.55 1.11 -13.48
N ALA A 10 -7.60 1.56 -12.80
CA ALA A 10 -8.26 0.80 -11.74
C ALA A 10 -8.81 -0.55 -12.25
N ALA A 11 -9.51 -0.53 -13.40
CA ALA A 11 -10.02 -1.75 -14.02
C ALA A 11 -8.89 -2.71 -14.46
N TYR A 12 -7.76 -2.18 -14.96
CA TYR A 12 -6.64 -3.01 -15.38
C TYR A 12 -5.97 -3.74 -14.21
N ILE A 13 -5.77 -3.08 -13.08
CA ILE A 13 -5.09 -3.64 -11.91
C ILE A 13 -5.80 -4.90 -11.42
N VAL A 14 -7.13 -4.93 -11.48
CA VAL A 14 -7.99 -6.02 -10.99
C VAL A 14 -8.73 -6.74 -12.13
N SER A 15 -8.22 -6.66 -13.36
CA SER A 15 -8.82 -7.36 -14.49
C SER A 15 -8.82 -8.88 -14.27
N GLU A 16 -9.66 -9.59 -15.03
CA GLU A 16 -9.87 -11.04 -14.86
C GLU A 16 -8.53 -11.82 -14.79
N GLY A 17 -8.39 -12.64 -13.75
CA GLY A 17 -7.20 -13.45 -13.49
C GLY A 17 -6.02 -12.71 -12.87
N LYS A 18 -6.14 -11.39 -12.59
CA LYS A 18 -5.06 -10.61 -12.00
C LYS A 18 -5.34 -10.24 -10.54
N GLY A 19 -4.26 -10.23 -9.78
CA GLY A 19 -4.24 -9.69 -8.42
C GLY A 19 -3.22 -8.56 -8.26
N ILE A 20 -3.10 -8.05 -7.03
CA ILE A 20 -2.14 -7.01 -6.66
C ILE A 20 -1.09 -7.64 -5.74
N LEU A 21 0.19 -7.44 -6.07
CA LEU A 21 1.29 -7.85 -5.22
C LEU A 21 1.65 -6.72 -4.25
N ALA A 22 1.48 -6.96 -2.94
CA ALA A 22 2.01 -6.08 -1.92
C ALA A 22 3.50 -6.39 -1.69
N ALA A 23 4.37 -5.49 -2.13
CA ALA A 23 5.82 -5.53 -1.94
C ALA A 23 6.31 -4.24 -1.24
N ASP A 24 5.44 -3.67 -0.41
CA ASP A 24 5.58 -2.37 0.23
C ASP A 24 6.03 -2.43 1.70
N GLU A 25 6.56 -3.58 2.13
CA GLU A 25 7.08 -3.74 3.47
C GLU A 25 8.12 -2.66 3.78
N SER A 26 7.93 -1.99 4.92
CA SER A 26 8.94 -1.06 5.44
C SER A 26 10.23 -1.79 5.80
N ASN A 27 11.34 -1.06 5.91
CA ASN A 27 12.63 -1.66 6.29
C ASN A 27 12.56 -2.46 7.59
N PRO A 28 11.89 -1.99 8.68
CA PRO A 28 11.70 -2.80 9.88
C PRO A 28 10.87 -4.07 9.64
N THR A 29 9.88 -4.02 8.77
CA THR A 29 9.05 -5.20 8.44
C THR A 29 9.85 -6.23 7.64
N CYS A 30 10.64 -5.78 6.66
CA CYS A 30 11.60 -6.66 5.96
C CYS A 30 12.60 -7.27 6.95
N GLY A 31 13.14 -6.47 7.89
CA GLY A 31 14.06 -6.93 8.92
C GLY A 31 13.47 -8.10 9.69
N LYS A 32 12.28 -7.97 10.23
CA LYS A 32 11.61 -9.06 10.96
C LYS A 32 11.44 -10.34 10.13
N ARG A 33 11.16 -10.21 8.83
CA ARG A 33 11.06 -11.37 7.92
C ARG A 33 12.42 -12.01 7.68
N PHE A 34 13.46 -11.21 7.46
CA PHE A 34 14.81 -11.68 7.20
C PHE A 34 15.45 -12.32 8.44
N ASP A 35 15.19 -11.77 9.64
CA ASP A 35 15.65 -12.35 10.91
C ASP A 35 15.17 -13.80 11.07
N SER A 36 13.94 -14.11 10.65
CA SER A 36 13.38 -15.47 10.73
C SER A 36 14.12 -16.51 9.87
N ILE A 37 14.90 -16.07 8.91
CA ILE A 37 15.70 -16.92 8.00
C ILE A 37 17.21 -16.63 8.09
N GLY A 38 17.64 -15.86 9.10
CA GLY A 38 19.05 -15.54 9.34
C GLY A 38 19.71 -14.65 8.27
N VAL A 39 18.93 -13.82 7.59
CA VAL A 39 19.43 -12.87 6.58
C VAL A 39 19.47 -11.47 7.15
N GLU A 40 20.58 -10.76 6.98
CA GLU A 40 20.70 -9.36 7.38
C GLU A 40 19.83 -8.44 6.50
N SER A 41 19.12 -7.49 7.12
CA SER A 41 18.29 -6.51 6.39
C SER A 41 19.11 -5.33 5.86
N THR A 42 20.02 -5.60 4.94
CA THR A 42 20.74 -4.57 4.20
C THR A 42 19.89 -4.05 3.03
N GLU A 43 20.22 -2.86 2.50
CA GLU A 43 19.56 -2.32 1.32
C GLU A 43 19.67 -3.28 0.13
N ASN A 44 20.85 -3.88 -0.07
CA ASN A 44 21.07 -4.86 -1.14
C ASN A 44 20.19 -6.10 -0.99
N ASN A 45 20.07 -6.65 0.22
CA ASN A 45 19.26 -7.83 0.46
C ASN A 45 17.76 -7.53 0.28
N ARG A 46 17.31 -6.33 0.68
CA ARG A 46 15.92 -5.89 0.42
C ARG A 46 15.65 -5.70 -1.07
N ARG A 47 16.60 -5.11 -1.82
CA ARG A 47 16.52 -5.01 -3.28
C ARG A 47 16.46 -6.39 -3.93
N ASP A 48 17.37 -7.32 -3.55
CA ASP A 48 17.44 -8.66 -4.10
C ASP A 48 16.15 -9.46 -3.85
N TYR A 49 15.57 -9.31 -2.67
CA TYR A 49 14.27 -9.90 -2.33
C TYR A 49 13.17 -9.41 -3.28
N ARG A 50 13.09 -8.10 -3.53
CA ARG A 50 12.09 -7.51 -4.41
C ARG A 50 12.36 -7.84 -5.89
N GLU A 51 13.62 -7.78 -6.32
CA GLU A 51 13.99 -8.20 -7.68
C GLU A 51 13.59 -9.66 -7.94
N MET A 52 13.82 -10.57 -6.99
CA MET A 52 13.42 -11.97 -7.10
C MET A 52 11.90 -12.10 -7.31
N LEU A 53 11.09 -11.35 -6.58
CA LEU A 53 9.63 -11.34 -6.75
C LEU A 53 9.25 -10.83 -8.14
N PHE A 54 9.78 -9.68 -8.55
CA PHE A 54 9.41 -9.01 -9.81
C PHE A 54 9.86 -9.77 -11.05
N ARG A 55 10.94 -10.55 -10.98
CA ARG A 55 11.40 -11.43 -12.05
C ARG A 55 10.76 -12.82 -12.04
N SER A 56 9.87 -13.10 -11.07
CA SER A 56 9.19 -14.39 -11.00
C SER A 56 8.31 -14.63 -12.23
N LYS A 57 8.36 -15.85 -12.76
CA LYS A 57 7.50 -16.27 -13.89
C LYS A 57 6.01 -16.17 -13.56
N GLY A 58 5.66 -16.24 -12.27
CA GLY A 58 4.29 -16.08 -11.78
C GLY A 58 3.74 -14.66 -11.88
N MET A 59 4.58 -13.65 -12.12
CA MET A 59 4.13 -12.25 -12.26
C MET A 59 3.29 -12.07 -13.53
N LYS A 60 3.84 -12.54 -14.67
CA LYS A 60 3.23 -12.28 -15.97
C LYS A 60 1.87 -12.93 -16.12
N GLY A 61 0.86 -12.12 -16.39
CA GLY A 61 -0.53 -12.56 -16.57
C GLY A 61 -1.33 -12.71 -15.29
N ASN A 62 -0.69 -12.78 -14.11
CA ASN A 62 -1.37 -12.96 -12.82
C ASN A 62 -1.33 -11.71 -11.92
N ILE A 63 -0.40 -10.79 -12.17
CA ILE A 63 -0.28 -9.57 -11.38
C ILE A 63 -0.60 -8.35 -12.24
N GLY A 64 -1.60 -7.57 -11.82
CA GLY A 64 -2.01 -6.33 -12.48
C GLY A 64 -1.33 -5.10 -11.91
N GLY A 65 -0.95 -5.12 -10.64
CA GLY A 65 -0.27 -4.03 -9.95
C GLY A 65 0.69 -4.51 -8.87
N VAL A 66 1.72 -3.73 -8.59
CA VAL A 66 2.67 -3.99 -7.50
C VAL A 66 2.77 -2.75 -6.62
N ILE A 67 2.50 -2.89 -5.33
CA ILE A 67 2.68 -1.80 -4.37
C ILE A 67 4.14 -1.81 -3.91
N LEU A 68 4.83 -0.69 -4.08
CA LEU A 68 6.24 -0.52 -3.72
C LEU A 68 6.40 0.28 -2.43
N PHE A 69 7.55 0.10 -1.78
CA PHE A 69 8.06 1.00 -0.75
C PHE A 69 8.93 2.09 -1.38
N ASP A 70 9.07 3.25 -0.73
CA ASP A 70 9.83 4.40 -1.26
C ASP A 70 11.28 4.05 -1.64
N GLU A 71 11.98 3.24 -0.83
CA GLU A 71 13.32 2.75 -1.17
C GLU A 71 13.31 1.99 -2.50
N THR A 72 12.32 1.13 -2.69
CA THR A 72 12.28 0.18 -3.82
C THR A 72 11.99 0.86 -5.16
N ILE A 73 11.11 1.87 -5.19
CA ILE A 73 10.80 2.58 -6.43
C ILE A 73 12.01 3.34 -7.00
N ARG A 74 13.01 3.63 -6.14
CA ARG A 74 14.25 4.34 -6.49
C ARG A 74 15.40 3.41 -6.84
N GLN A 75 15.26 2.10 -6.65
CA GLN A 75 16.33 1.12 -6.80
C GLN A 75 16.42 0.54 -8.21
N ASN A 76 17.64 0.14 -8.55
CA ASN A 76 17.92 -0.67 -9.72
C ASN A 76 18.26 -2.11 -9.31
N ALA A 77 17.91 -3.06 -10.16
CA ALA A 77 18.32 -4.46 -10.08
C ALA A 77 19.84 -4.62 -10.18
N LYS A 78 20.36 -5.83 -9.94
CA LYS A 78 21.80 -6.13 -10.04
C LYS A 78 22.41 -5.84 -11.41
N ASP A 79 21.62 -5.94 -12.47
CA ASP A 79 22.04 -5.65 -13.85
C ASP A 79 21.92 -4.16 -14.24
N GLY A 80 21.51 -3.29 -13.28
CA GLY A 80 21.31 -1.87 -13.49
C GLY A 80 19.92 -1.48 -14.02
N THR A 81 19.04 -2.43 -14.30
CA THR A 81 17.67 -2.16 -14.76
C THR A 81 16.85 -1.57 -13.59
N PRO A 82 16.16 -0.42 -13.75
CA PRO A 82 15.23 0.08 -12.74
C PRO A 82 14.19 -0.98 -12.37
N LEU A 83 13.93 -1.19 -11.07
CA LEU A 83 12.97 -2.20 -10.62
C LEU A 83 11.57 -1.95 -11.18
N ILE A 84 11.21 -0.69 -11.39
CA ILE A 84 9.95 -0.29 -12.01
C ILE A 84 9.79 -0.83 -13.43
N ASN A 85 10.87 -0.78 -14.22
CA ASN A 85 10.85 -1.29 -15.60
C ASN A 85 10.65 -2.82 -15.63
N ILE A 86 11.23 -3.53 -14.66
CA ILE A 86 11.03 -4.98 -14.53
C ILE A 86 9.55 -5.30 -14.30
N ILE A 87 8.87 -4.51 -13.46
CA ILE A 87 7.43 -4.67 -13.18
C ILE A 87 6.62 -4.42 -14.45
N GLU A 88 6.90 -3.34 -15.17
CA GLU A 88 6.21 -2.97 -16.41
C GLU A 88 6.42 -4.02 -17.51
N ASP A 89 7.62 -4.60 -17.65
CA ASP A 89 7.93 -5.67 -18.60
C ASP A 89 7.13 -6.97 -18.31
N GLN A 90 6.72 -7.17 -17.06
CA GLN A 90 5.80 -8.27 -16.70
C GLN A 90 4.32 -7.92 -17.00
N GLY A 91 4.02 -6.70 -17.42
CA GLY A 91 2.67 -6.22 -17.67
C GLY A 91 1.91 -5.82 -16.40
N ALA A 92 2.61 -5.56 -15.30
CA ALA A 92 2.04 -5.03 -14.07
C ALA A 92 2.26 -3.51 -13.97
N LEU A 93 1.36 -2.81 -13.28
CA LEU A 93 1.48 -1.37 -13.03
C LEU A 93 2.22 -1.13 -11.71
N PRO A 94 3.18 -0.19 -11.69
CA PRO A 94 3.81 0.23 -10.45
C PRO A 94 2.84 1.06 -9.59
N GLY A 95 2.80 0.75 -8.30
CA GLY A 95 2.11 1.52 -7.27
C GLY A 95 3.05 1.83 -6.12
N ILE A 96 2.63 2.72 -5.21
CA ILE A 96 3.47 3.20 -4.12
C ILE A 96 2.70 3.37 -2.82
N LYS A 97 3.23 2.86 -1.72
CA LYS A 97 2.75 3.15 -0.36
C LYS A 97 3.16 4.57 0.03
N VAL A 98 2.19 5.39 0.42
CA VAL A 98 2.42 6.83 0.68
C VAL A 98 2.13 7.25 2.11
N ASP A 99 1.47 6.43 2.93
CA ASP A 99 1.29 6.70 4.35
C ASP A 99 2.64 6.68 5.11
N LYS A 100 2.70 7.38 6.24
CA LYS A 100 3.90 7.51 7.09
C LYS A 100 3.74 6.87 8.47
N GLY A 101 2.86 5.88 8.60
CA GLY A 101 2.65 5.13 9.83
C GLY A 101 1.53 5.68 10.71
N LEU A 102 1.52 5.27 11.95
CA LEU A 102 0.40 5.45 12.88
C LEU A 102 0.75 6.43 13.99
N GLN A 103 -0.24 7.21 14.42
CA GLN A 103 -0.18 8.03 15.64
C GLN A 103 -1.34 7.68 16.56
N PRO A 104 -1.15 7.65 17.89
CA PRO A 104 -2.23 7.42 18.84
C PRO A 104 -3.32 8.51 18.76
N ILE A 105 -4.55 8.13 19.02
CA ILE A 105 -5.67 9.06 19.22
C ILE A 105 -5.84 9.27 20.73
N GLY A 106 -5.41 10.44 21.23
CA GLY A 106 -5.42 10.72 22.66
C GLY A 106 -4.61 9.69 23.46
N ASP A 107 -5.16 9.21 24.58
CA ASP A 107 -4.58 8.19 25.44
C ASP A 107 -5.11 6.76 25.12
N SER A 108 -5.79 6.59 24.00
CA SER A 108 -6.38 5.31 23.59
C SER A 108 -5.36 4.41 22.86
N GLU A 109 -5.69 3.12 22.73
CA GLU A 109 -4.94 2.17 21.88
C GLU A 109 -5.27 2.33 20.39
N GLU A 110 -6.22 3.20 20.06
CA GLU A 110 -6.61 3.49 18.70
C GLU A 110 -5.63 4.44 18.02
N THR A 111 -5.54 4.35 16.72
CA THR A 111 -4.57 5.11 15.95
C THR A 111 -5.20 5.76 14.73
N VAL A 112 -4.63 6.87 14.31
CA VAL A 112 -4.88 7.47 13.00
C VAL A 112 -3.62 7.36 12.14
N THR A 113 -3.80 7.04 10.87
CA THR A 113 -2.68 6.99 9.91
C THR A 113 -2.33 8.39 9.45
N VAL A 114 -1.04 8.69 9.45
CA VAL A 114 -0.51 10.01 9.09
C VAL A 114 0.29 9.98 7.79
N GLY A 115 0.56 11.16 7.21
CA GLY A 115 1.37 11.29 6.00
C GLY A 115 0.81 12.27 4.97
N LEU A 116 -0.26 13.03 5.29
CA LEU A 116 -0.84 14.04 4.38
C LEU A 116 0.09 15.25 4.20
N GLU A 117 0.87 15.59 5.24
CA GLU A 117 1.84 16.70 5.14
C GLU A 117 2.89 16.43 4.07
N GLY A 118 3.03 17.36 3.11
CA GLY A 118 3.94 17.23 1.97
C GLY A 118 3.61 16.07 1.03
N LEU A 119 2.37 15.58 1.05
CA LEU A 119 1.97 14.45 0.20
C LEU A 119 1.91 14.88 -1.27
N ASP A 120 1.41 16.07 -1.58
CA ASP A 120 1.27 16.52 -2.97
C ASP A 120 2.61 16.53 -3.72
N GLU A 121 3.67 17.03 -3.09
CA GLU A 121 5.02 17.04 -3.67
C GLU A 121 5.55 15.64 -3.89
N ARG A 122 5.34 14.73 -2.92
CA ARG A 122 5.73 13.32 -3.06
C ARG A 122 4.96 12.61 -4.17
N LEU A 123 3.67 12.90 -4.33
CA LEU A 123 2.85 12.32 -5.39
C LEU A 123 3.35 12.74 -6.77
N LYS A 124 3.71 14.01 -6.95
CA LYS A 124 4.31 14.52 -8.22
C LYS A 124 5.62 13.79 -8.53
N GLU A 125 6.46 13.57 -7.52
CA GLU A 125 7.71 12.84 -7.68
C GLU A 125 7.45 11.37 -8.09
N TYR A 126 6.54 10.66 -7.40
CA TYR A 126 6.21 9.27 -7.70
C TYR A 126 5.54 9.10 -9.07
N ALA A 127 4.66 10.03 -9.45
CA ALA A 127 4.07 10.04 -10.79
C ALA A 127 5.14 10.20 -11.89
N ALA A 128 6.12 11.10 -11.67
CA ALA A 128 7.25 11.28 -12.58
C ALA A 128 8.15 10.04 -12.67
N MET A 129 8.24 9.23 -11.61
CA MET A 129 8.94 7.95 -11.61
C MET A 129 8.15 6.83 -12.31
N GLY A 130 6.87 7.02 -12.63
CA GLY A 130 6.04 6.04 -13.34
C GLY A 130 4.96 5.37 -12.49
N ALA A 131 4.79 5.71 -11.20
CA ALA A 131 3.71 5.19 -10.39
C ALA A 131 2.34 5.51 -11.01
N LYS A 132 1.43 4.53 -11.00
CA LYS A 132 0.08 4.62 -11.58
C LYS A 132 -1.01 4.61 -10.52
N PHE A 133 -0.71 4.09 -9.35
CA PHE A 133 -1.61 4.03 -8.21
C PHE A 133 -0.83 4.17 -6.91
N THR A 134 -1.55 4.46 -5.85
CA THR A 134 -0.98 4.60 -4.51
C THR A 134 -1.75 3.73 -3.52
N LYS A 135 -1.15 3.48 -2.34
CA LYS A 135 -1.82 2.79 -1.24
C LYS A 135 -1.66 3.59 0.05
N TRP A 136 -2.75 3.67 0.80
CA TRP A 136 -2.78 4.20 2.17
C TRP A 136 -3.59 3.27 3.06
N ARG A 137 -2.95 2.75 4.10
CA ARG A 137 -3.55 1.83 5.07
C ARG A 137 -4.01 2.61 6.30
N ALA A 138 -5.29 2.50 6.64
CA ALA A 138 -5.83 2.91 7.94
C ALA A 138 -6.04 1.65 8.80
N VAL A 139 -5.60 1.68 10.06
CA VAL A 139 -5.68 0.52 10.96
C VAL A 139 -6.82 0.71 11.93
N ILE A 140 -7.78 -0.22 11.92
CA ILE A 140 -8.95 -0.25 12.78
C ILE A 140 -8.85 -1.46 13.72
N LYS A 141 -8.67 -1.19 15.01
CA LYS A 141 -8.58 -2.21 16.05
C LYS A 141 -9.96 -2.50 16.65
N ILE A 142 -10.26 -3.77 16.89
CA ILE A 142 -11.45 -4.20 17.61
C ILE A 142 -11.08 -4.53 19.06
N GLY A 143 -11.91 -4.06 20.01
CA GLY A 143 -11.73 -4.28 21.44
C GLY A 143 -12.90 -3.73 22.25
N ASP A 144 -12.74 -3.64 23.57
CA ASP A 144 -13.77 -3.05 24.43
C ASP A 144 -13.94 -1.55 24.12
N GLY A 145 -15.12 -1.18 23.61
CA GLY A 145 -15.41 0.17 23.14
C GLY A 145 -14.67 0.61 21.84
N MET A 146 -14.01 -0.30 21.15
CA MET A 146 -13.27 -0.04 19.91
C MET A 146 -13.81 -0.86 18.73
N PRO A 147 -13.87 -0.28 17.50
CA PRO A 147 -13.45 1.08 17.17
C PRO A 147 -14.46 2.13 17.65
N SER A 148 -13.94 3.21 18.24
CA SER A 148 -14.73 4.39 18.57
C SER A 148 -15.17 5.12 17.29
N GLN A 149 -16.22 5.93 17.36
CA GLN A 149 -16.63 6.74 16.20
C GLN A 149 -15.57 7.77 15.87
N GLU A 150 -14.87 8.33 16.87
CA GLU A 150 -13.76 9.26 16.66
C GLU A 150 -12.63 8.64 15.84
N CYS A 151 -12.27 7.38 16.12
CA CYS A 151 -11.24 6.65 15.35
C CYS A 151 -11.67 6.43 13.92
N ILE A 152 -12.90 6.00 13.69
CA ILE A 152 -13.46 5.81 12.35
C ILE A 152 -13.44 7.14 11.58
N ASP A 153 -14.03 8.19 12.15
CA ASP A 153 -14.14 9.50 11.50
C ASP A 153 -12.76 10.08 11.15
N ALA A 154 -11.78 10.00 12.06
CA ALA A 154 -10.44 10.50 11.83
C ALA A 154 -9.72 9.76 10.67
N ASN A 155 -9.82 8.43 10.65
CA ASN A 155 -9.20 7.63 9.60
C ASN A 155 -9.91 7.77 8.26
N MET A 156 -11.24 7.78 8.22
CA MET A 156 -12.00 7.93 6.98
C MET A 156 -11.80 9.33 6.37
N LYS A 157 -11.74 10.37 7.23
CA LYS A 157 -11.36 11.71 6.75
C LYS A 157 -9.96 11.73 6.14
N ALA A 158 -8.96 11.13 6.78
CA ALA A 158 -7.61 11.05 6.25
C ALA A 158 -7.56 10.30 4.92
N LEU A 159 -8.30 9.20 4.79
CA LEU A 159 -8.42 8.44 3.54
C LEU A 159 -9.10 9.26 2.43
N ALA A 160 -10.14 10.03 2.72
CA ALA A 160 -10.80 10.89 1.75
C ALA A 160 -9.89 12.02 1.25
N ASP A 161 -9.20 12.70 2.18
CA ASP A 161 -8.25 13.77 1.84
C ASP A 161 -7.08 13.22 1.00
N TYR A 162 -6.54 12.05 1.37
CA TYR A 162 -5.53 11.33 0.60
C TYR A 162 -6.02 10.98 -0.81
N ALA A 163 -7.20 10.36 -0.92
CA ALA A 163 -7.74 9.91 -2.19
C ALA A 163 -7.91 11.08 -3.17
N LYS A 164 -8.43 12.22 -2.68
CA LYS A 164 -8.55 13.42 -3.49
C LYS A 164 -7.19 13.91 -4.01
N LEU A 165 -6.19 14.03 -3.15
CA LEU A 165 -4.84 14.47 -3.55
C LEU A 165 -4.23 13.55 -4.61
N VAL A 166 -4.43 12.23 -4.47
CA VAL A 166 -3.92 11.24 -5.43
C VAL A 166 -4.58 11.38 -6.79
N GLN A 167 -5.91 11.55 -6.82
CA GLN A 167 -6.65 11.76 -8.06
C GLN A 167 -6.25 13.07 -8.75
N ASP A 168 -6.06 14.15 -7.98
CA ASP A 168 -5.60 15.44 -8.50
C ASP A 168 -4.20 15.33 -9.14
N ASN A 169 -3.39 14.34 -8.74
CA ASN A 169 -2.08 14.01 -9.33
C ASN A 169 -2.12 12.90 -10.40
N GLY A 170 -3.31 12.52 -10.88
CA GLY A 170 -3.48 11.59 -12.00
C GLY A 170 -3.18 10.13 -11.68
N MET A 171 -3.24 9.73 -10.41
CA MET A 171 -3.03 8.34 -9.97
C MET A 171 -4.31 7.78 -9.33
N VAL A 172 -4.42 6.44 -9.29
CA VAL A 172 -5.53 5.75 -8.62
C VAL A 172 -5.22 5.61 -7.12
N PRO A 173 -6.08 6.12 -6.22
CA PRO A 173 -5.93 5.89 -4.80
C PRO A 173 -6.46 4.50 -4.41
N MET A 174 -5.64 3.68 -3.78
CA MET A 174 -6.09 2.47 -3.09
C MET A 174 -6.30 2.82 -1.61
N VAL A 175 -7.56 2.94 -1.20
CA VAL A 175 -7.97 3.17 0.17
C VAL A 175 -8.08 1.82 0.89
N GLU A 176 -7.34 1.65 2.00
CA GLU A 176 -7.27 0.38 2.73
C GLU A 176 -7.68 0.61 4.20
N PRO A 177 -9.00 0.64 4.51
CA PRO A 177 -9.47 0.56 5.89
C PRO A 177 -9.29 -0.89 6.36
N GLU A 178 -8.18 -1.16 7.05
CA GLU A 178 -7.87 -2.51 7.53
C GLU A 178 -8.41 -2.71 8.94
N VAL A 179 -9.47 -3.50 9.06
CA VAL A 179 -9.95 -4.01 10.34
C VAL A 179 -9.06 -5.19 10.72
N LEU A 180 -8.37 -5.08 11.87
CA LEU A 180 -7.44 -6.12 12.33
C LEU A 180 -8.19 -7.41 12.67
N MET A 181 -7.71 -8.52 12.11
CA MET A 181 -8.30 -9.84 12.35
C MET A 181 -7.83 -10.48 13.66
N ASP A 182 -6.71 -10.00 14.23
CA ASP A 182 -6.14 -10.55 15.45
C ASP A 182 -6.86 -10.01 16.68
N GLY A 183 -7.22 -10.92 17.60
CA GLY A 183 -7.88 -10.57 18.85
C GLY A 183 -8.86 -11.64 19.33
N GLY A 184 -9.63 -11.31 20.37
CA GLY A 184 -10.67 -12.18 20.93
C GLY A 184 -12.08 -11.93 20.41
N HIS A 185 -12.24 -11.06 19.41
CA HIS A 185 -13.53 -10.68 18.85
C HIS A 185 -14.07 -11.75 17.88
N SER A 186 -15.39 -11.73 17.66
CA SER A 186 -16.07 -12.63 16.75
C SER A 186 -16.03 -12.16 15.30
N ILE A 187 -16.46 -13.01 14.38
CA ILE A 187 -16.65 -12.63 12.97
C ILE A 187 -17.73 -11.55 12.80
N ASP A 188 -18.74 -11.55 13.67
CA ASP A 188 -19.82 -10.57 13.65
C ASP A 188 -19.31 -9.19 14.09
N ASP A 189 -18.45 -9.11 15.10
CA ASP A 189 -17.79 -7.87 15.53
C ASP A 189 -16.89 -7.32 14.40
N CYS A 190 -16.17 -8.20 13.70
CA CYS A 190 -15.36 -7.82 12.55
C CYS A 190 -16.20 -7.30 11.39
N TYR A 191 -17.34 -7.93 11.12
CA TYR A 191 -18.30 -7.48 10.11
C TYR A 191 -18.83 -6.09 10.44
N GLU A 192 -19.31 -5.87 11.67
CA GLU A 192 -19.83 -4.57 12.12
C GLU A 192 -18.80 -3.45 12.00
N ALA A 193 -17.56 -3.68 12.49
CA ALA A 193 -16.49 -2.70 12.40
C ALA A 193 -16.14 -2.38 10.94
N THR A 194 -16.12 -3.38 10.06
CA THR A 194 -15.86 -3.21 8.62
C THR A 194 -16.99 -2.43 7.95
N GLU A 195 -18.25 -2.79 8.21
CA GLU A 195 -19.41 -2.10 7.66
C GLU A 195 -19.41 -0.62 8.05
N ARG A 196 -19.24 -0.31 9.34
CA ARG A 196 -19.14 1.07 9.84
C ARG A 196 -18.03 1.85 9.17
N SER A 197 -16.85 1.23 8.97
CA SER A 197 -15.73 1.87 8.31
C SER A 197 -15.98 2.15 6.82
N LEU A 198 -16.71 1.27 6.12
CA LEU A 198 -17.03 1.44 4.69
C LEU A 198 -18.19 2.39 4.42
N GLN A 199 -19.05 2.64 5.42
CA GLN A 199 -20.19 3.55 5.31
C GLN A 199 -19.87 5.00 5.67
N SER A 200 -18.71 5.24 6.32
CA SER A 200 -18.23 6.57 6.70
C SER A 200 -17.52 7.27 5.57
#